data_882ef8fdb26fc0608e336317faa3bd1b
#
_entry.id   882ef8fdb26fc0608e336317faa3bd1b
#
_cell.length_a   1.000
_cell.length_b   1.000
_cell.length_c   1.000
_cell.angle_alpha   90.00
_cell.angle_beta   90.00
_cell.angle_gamma   90.00
#
_symmetry.space_group_name_H-M   'P 1'
#
loop_
_entity.id
_entity.type
_entity.pdbx_description
1 polymer ?
#
loop_
_entity_poly.entity_id
_entity_poly.type
_entity_poly.pdbx_seq_one_letter_code
_entity_poly.pdbx_strand_id
1 'polypeptide(L)'
;MKRVSWSALALIALKAIGVRLAIDDFGTGYSSLSYLRQFPIDTLKIDQSFVRANGKGTRPVILRSIISLAHDLGMEVVAEGAETDSDAVELYQLGCEYAQGLHFGEPMSAEDAKALLQAEAPIEQSDPAPRKRLVQ
;
A
#
# COMPACT_ATOMS: atom_id res chain seq x y z
N MET A 1 -16.15 22.28 -20.60
CA MET A 1 -14.72 22.22 -20.23
C MET A 1 -14.61 21.90 -18.74
N LYS A 2 -14.11 20.69 -18.36
CA LYS A 2 -13.82 20.38 -16.96
C LYS A 2 -12.59 21.20 -16.55
N ARG A 3 -12.74 22.07 -15.56
CA ARG A 3 -11.60 22.79 -14.98
C ARG A 3 -10.66 21.77 -14.34
N VAL A 4 -9.49 21.59 -14.91
CA VAL A 4 -8.42 20.80 -14.27
C VAL A 4 -8.03 21.55 -13.00
N SER A 5 -8.11 20.89 -11.84
CA SER A 5 -7.74 21.53 -10.58
C SER A 5 -6.22 21.75 -10.54
N TRP A 6 -5.77 22.83 -9.89
CA TRP A 6 -4.33 23.07 -9.68
C TRP A 6 -3.64 21.89 -8.99
N SER A 7 -4.34 21.19 -8.10
CA SER A 7 -3.85 19.98 -7.44
C SER A 7 -3.55 18.86 -8.45
N ALA A 8 -4.42 18.65 -9.45
CA ALA A 8 -4.19 17.64 -10.47
C ALA A 8 -2.95 17.96 -11.31
N LEU A 9 -2.76 19.23 -11.69
CA LEU A 9 -1.57 19.66 -12.44
C LEU A 9 -0.28 19.47 -11.65
N ALA A 10 -0.29 19.79 -10.34
CA ALA A 10 0.86 19.57 -9.47
C ALA A 10 1.23 18.08 -9.37
N LEU A 11 0.23 17.19 -9.19
CA LEU A 11 0.46 15.74 -9.14
C LEU A 11 0.99 15.20 -10.46
N ILE A 12 0.48 15.66 -11.59
CA ILE A 12 0.99 15.29 -12.93
C ILE A 12 2.45 15.74 -13.09
N ALA A 13 2.80 16.94 -12.63
CA ALA A 13 4.18 17.44 -12.68
C ALA A 13 5.13 16.58 -11.81
N LEU A 14 4.70 16.17 -10.62
CA LEU A 14 5.46 15.25 -9.76
C LEU A 14 5.67 13.90 -10.45
N LYS A 15 4.65 13.36 -11.10
CA LYS A 15 4.77 12.13 -11.89
C LYS A 15 5.78 12.28 -13.03
N ALA A 16 5.80 13.40 -13.70
CA ALA A 16 6.71 13.66 -14.83
C ALA A 16 8.20 13.62 -14.45
N ILE A 17 8.52 13.90 -13.17
CA ILE A 17 9.89 13.78 -12.64
C ILE A 17 10.18 12.44 -11.97
N GLY A 18 9.28 11.44 -12.13
CA GLY A 18 9.49 10.07 -11.65
C GLY A 18 9.01 9.81 -10.21
N VAL A 19 8.34 10.75 -9.55
CA VAL A 19 7.78 10.56 -8.21
C VAL A 19 6.59 9.62 -8.27
N ARG A 20 6.54 8.62 -7.38
CA ARG A 20 5.35 7.78 -7.16
C ARG A 20 4.42 8.44 -6.15
N LEU A 21 3.14 8.36 -6.39
CA LEU A 21 2.10 8.98 -5.57
C LEU A 21 1.31 7.91 -4.83
N ALA A 22 1.15 8.08 -3.52
CA ALA A 22 0.33 7.22 -2.68
C ALA A 22 -0.82 8.01 -2.05
N ILE A 23 -1.98 7.38 -1.91
CA ILE A 23 -3.03 7.84 -1.01
C ILE A 23 -2.84 7.14 0.31
N ASP A 24 -2.74 7.92 1.38
CA ASP A 24 -2.61 7.43 2.75
C ASP A 24 -3.95 7.43 3.48
N ASP A 25 -4.05 6.64 4.54
CA ASP A 25 -5.23 6.53 5.44
C ASP A 25 -6.54 6.28 4.70
N PHE A 26 -6.51 5.48 3.63
CA PHE A 26 -7.73 5.20 2.86
C PHE A 26 -8.77 4.51 3.73
N GLY A 27 -9.98 5.14 3.78
CA GLY A 27 -11.14 4.63 4.50
C GLY A 27 -11.43 5.34 5.83
N THR A 28 -10.54 6.20 6.34
CA THR A 28 -10.73 6.90 7.63
C THR A 28 -11.52 8.20 7.54
N GLY A 29 -11.90 8.64 6.33
CA GLY A 29 -12.59 9.91 6.11
C GLY A 29 -13.37 9.95 4.81
N TYR A 30 -13.64 11.15 4.32
CA TYR A 30 -14.32 11.38 3.04
C TYR A 30 -13.40 11.08 1.84
N SER A 31 -12.94 9.85 1.71
CA SER A 31 -12.23 9.41 0.51
C SER A 31 -13.23 9.25 -0.63
N SER A 32 -13.41 10.32 -1.41
CA SER A 32 -14.27 10.24 -2.58
C SER A 32 -13.61 9.40 -3.67
N LEU A 33 -14.24 8.31 -4.09
CA LEU A 33 -13.83 7.47 -5.22
C LEU A 33 -13.58 8.29 -6.50
N SER A 34 -14.18 9.49 -6.60
CA SER A 34 -13.97 10.38 -7.72
C SER A 34 -12.53 10.90 -7.79
N TYR A 35 -11.84 11.06 -6.66
CA TYR A 35 -10.43 11.48 -6.63
C TYR A 35 -9.49 10.39 -7.11
N LEU A 36 -9.76 9.12 -6.75
CA LEU A 36 -8.96 7.99 -7.21
C LEU A 36 -8.89 7.89 -8.73
N ARG A 37 -9.98 8.26 -9.43
CA ARG A 37 -10.04 8.26 -10.89
C ARG A 37 -9.44 9.50 -11.55
N GLN A 38 -9.32 10.60 -10.81
CA GLN A 38 -8.87 11.89 -11.36
C GLN A 38 -7.36 12.10 -11.24
N PHE A 39 -6.74 11.48 -10.24
CA PHE A 39 -5.33 11.67 -9.94
C PHE A 39 -4.50 10.46 -10.38
N PRO A 40 -3.26 10.66 -10.84
CA PRO A 40 -2.38 9.59 -11.29
C PRO A 40 -1.72 8.89 -10.08
N ILE A 41 -2.52 8.24 -9.25
CA ILE A 41 -2.09 7.56 -8.03
C ILE A 41 -1.50 6.20 -8.39
N ASP A 42 -0.36 5.86 -7.77
CA ASP A 42 0.32 4.58 -7.97
C ASP A 42 0.00 3.57 -6.87
N THR A 43 -0.24 4.06 -5.65
CA THR A 43 -0.34 3.20 -4.46
C THR A 43 -1.49 3.65 -3.58
N LEU A 44 -2.24 2.69 -3.06
CA LEU A 44 -3.28 2.89 -2.07
C LEU A 44 -2.83 2.26 -0.75
N LYS A 45 -2.74 3.08 0.32
CA LYS A 45 -2.42 2.62 1.67
C LYS A 45 -3.71 2.43 2.46
N ILE A 46 -3.94 1.20 2.90
CA ILE A 46 -5.11 0.83 3.72
C ILE A 46 -4.76 1.07 5.18
N ASP A 47 -5.57 1.90 5.85
CA ASP A 47 -5.39 2.22 7.26
C ASP A 47 -5.50 0.98 8.15
N GLN A 48 -4.70 0.96 9.21
CA GLN A 48 -4.65 -0.13 10.20
C GLN A 48 -6.01 -0.48 10.82
N SER A 49 -6.96 0.45 10.89
CA SER A 49 -8.28 0.18 11.46
C SER A 49 -9.04 -0.89 10.67
N PHE A 50 -8.80 -1.02 9.37
CA PHE A 50 -9.38 -2.08 8.55
C PHE A 50 -8.67 -3.42 8.73
N VAL A 51 -7.37 -3.41 8.98
CA VAL A 51 -6.58 -4.62 9.23
C VAL A 51 -6.83 -5.16 10.64
N ARG A 52 -6.96 -4.27 11.63
CA ARG A 52 -7.17 -4.62 13.05
C ARG A 52 -8.62 -4.78 13.46
N ALA A 53 -9.58 -4.48 12.61
CA ALA A 53 -11.00 -4.55 12.95
C ALA A 53 -11.38 -5.96 13.43
N ASN A 54 -11.68 -6.10 14.71
CA ASN A 54 -12.05 -7.36 15.39
C ASN A 54 -13.44 -7.91 15.02
N GLY A 55 -14.00 -7.47 13.89
CA GLY A 55 -15.30 -7.91 13.39
C GLY A 55 -15.20 -9.25 12.67
N LYS A 56 -15.48 -10.34 13.38
CA LYS A 56 -15.61 -11.67 12.77
C LYS A 56 -16.65 -11.60 11.65
N GLY A 57 -16.21 -11.70 10.39
CA GLY A 57 -17.06 -11.91 9.22
C GLY A 57 -17.09 -10.79 8.17
N THR A 58 -16.97 -9.51 8.54
CA THR A 58 -17.02 -8.40 7.57
C THR A 58 -15.65 -7.86 7.14
N ARG A 59 -14.63 -8.01 8.00
CA ARG A 59 -13.26 -7.55 7.74
C ARG A 59 -12.69 -8.08 6.40
N PRO A 60 -12.67 -9.39 6.15
CA PRO A 60 -12.11 -9.91 4.90
C PRO A 60 -12.86 -9.41 3.66
N VAL A 61 -14.18 -9.19 3.77
CA VAL A 61 -15.00 -8.68 2.67
C VAL A 61 -14.63 -7.24 2.34
N ILE A 62 -14.48 -6.38 3.34
CA ILE A 62 -14.11 -4.98 3.15
C ILE A 62 -12.69 -4.88 2.58
N LEU A 63 -11.73 -5.56 3.18
CA LEU A 63 -10.35 -5.58 2.68
C LEU A 63 -10.27 -6.06 1.23
N ARG A 64 -10.95 -7.16 0.91
CA ARG A 64 -11.01 -7.68 -0.46
C ARG A 64 -11.60 -6.65 -1.43
N SER A 65 -12.66 -5.96 -1.03
CA SER A 65 -13.30 -4.96 -1.88
C SER A 65 -12.40 -3.77 -2.15
N ILE A 66 -11.66 -3.30 -1.13
CA ILE A 66 -10.70 -2.20 -1.27
C ILE A 66 -9.53 -2.63 -2.17
N ILE A 67 -8.96 -3.80 -1.95
CA ILE A 67 -7.84 -4.34 -2.73
C ILE A 67 -8.27 -4.52 -4.19
N SER A 68 -9.43 -5.13 -4.44
CA SER A 68 -9.95 -5.30 -5.80
C SER A 68 -10.15 -3.96 -6.50
N LEU A 69 -10.74 -2.98 -5.82
CA LEU A 69 -10.93 -1.64 -6.36
C LEU A 69 -9.60 -0.98 -6.75
N ALA A 70 -8.58 -1.08 -5.88
CA ALA A 70 -7.26 -0.53 -6.17
C ALA A 70 -6.64 -1.18 -7.40
N HIS A 71 -6.71 -2.51 -7.51
CA HIS A 71 -6.22 -3.26 -8.68
C HIS A 71 -6.97 -2.89 -9.97
N ASP A 72 -8.30 -2.76 -9.91
CA ASP A 72 -9.11 -2.35 -11.07
C ASP A 72 -8.77 -0.94 -11.56
N LEU A 73 -8.23 -0.10 -10.67
CA LEU A 73 -7.72 1.24 -10.98
C LEU A 73 -6.21 1.27 -11.32
N GLY A 74 -5.55 0.11 -11.34
CA GLY A 74 -4.13 -0.01 -11.68
C GLY A 74 -3.17 0.42 -10.56
N MET A 75 -3.63 0.44 -9.30
CA MET A 75 -2.83 0.79 -8.14
C MET A 75 -2.28 -0.46 -7.44
N GLU A 76 -1.09 -0.34 -6.85
CA GLU A 76 -0.58 -1.28 -5.85
C GLU A 76 -1.19 -0.97 -4.47
N VAL A 77 -1.24 -1.97 -3.59
CA VAL A 77 -1.81 -1.83 -2.26
C VAL A 77 -0.75 -2.05 -1.18
N VAL A 78 -0.72 -1.15 -0.20
CA VAL A 78 0.02 -1.32 1.06
C VAL A 78 -0.98 -1.40 2.20
N ALA A 79 -1.00 -2.48 2.95
CA ALA A 79 -1.83 -2.60 4.15
C ALA A 79 -1.02 -2.30 5.41
N GLU A 80 -1.53 -1.41 6.26
CA GLU A 80 -0.88 -1.02 7.50
C GLU A 80 -1.43 -1.78 8.70
N GLY A 81 -0.58 -1.98 9.71
CA GLY A 81 -0.98 -2.53 11.00
C GLY A 81 -1.04 -4.06 11.06
N ALA A 82 -0.28 -4.77 10.24
CA ALA A 82 -0.08 -6.20 10.39
C ALA A 82 0.77 -6.47 11.65
N GLU A 83 0.19 -7.13 12.64
CA GLU A 83 0.85 -7.41 13.94
C GLU A 83 1.15 -8.89 14.14
N THR A 84 0.49 -9.77 13.37
CA THR A 84 0.59 -11.22 13.53
C THR A 84 0.86 -11.92 12.19
N ASP A 85 1.39 -13.15 12.27
CA ASP A 85 1.52 -14.06 11.11
C ASP A 85 0.18 -14.24 10.39
N SER A 86 -0.91 -14.32 11.16
CA SER A 86 -2.25 -14.47 10.60
C SER A 86 -2.68 -13.28 9.75
N ASP A 87 -2.34 -12.05 10.20
CA ASP A 87 -2.62 -10.84 9.42
C ASP A 87 -1.83 -10.85 8.10
N ALA A 88 -0.54 -11.19 8.18
CA ALA A 88 0.32 -11.26 7.01
C ALA A 88 -0.18 -12.29 5.98
N VAL A 89 -0.55 -13.48 6.44
CA VAL A 89 -1.09 -14.54 5.59
C VAL A 89 -2.42 -14.14 4.95
N GLU A 90 -3.33 -13.52 5.72
CA GLU A 90 -4.62 -13.05 5.21
C GLU A 90 -4.44 -11.98 4.13
N LEU A 91 -3.62 -10.97 4.39
CA LEU A 91 -3.33 -9.90 3.43
C LEU A 91 -2.73 -10.47 2.15
N TYR A 92 -1.81 -11.43 2.29
CA TYR A 92 -1.24 -12.15 1.16
C TYR A 92 -2.32 -12.87 0.33
N GLN A 93 -3.21 -13.60 0.99
CA GLN A 93 -4.30 -14.34 0.31
C GLN A 93 -5.30 -13.41 -0.39
N LEU A 94 -5.49 -12.20 0.14
CA LEU A 94 -6.34 -11.18 -0.47
C LEU A 94 -5.67 -10.48 -1.67
N GLY A 95 -4.40 -10.76 -1.94
CA GLY A 95 -3.66 -10.19 -3.07
C GLY A 95 -2.98 -8.85 -2.78
N CYS A 96 -2.84 -8.47 -1.50
CA CYS A 96 -2.10 -7.26 -1.13
C CYS A 96 -0.61 -7.41 -1.50
N GLU A 97 -0.04 -6.44 -2.21
CA GLU A 97 1.36 -6.49 -2.66
C GLU A 97 2.33 -6.22 -1.52
N TYR A 98 1.96 -5.32 -0.61
CA TYR A 98 2.82 -4.90 0.49
C TYR A 98 2.04 -4.86 1.80
N ALA A 99 2.73 -5.17 2.90
CA ALA A 99 2.20 -5.01 4.24
C ALA A 99 3.25 -4.33 5.13
N GLN A 100 2.76 -3.51 6.06
CA GLN A 100 3.56 -2.80 7.04
C GLN A 100 2.96 -3.03 8.43
N GLY A 101 3.82 -3.22 9.43
CA GLY A 101 3.39 -3.37 10.82
C GLY A 101 4.42 -4.05 11.70
N LEU A 102 4.13 -4.13 12.99
CA LEU A 102 5.06 -4.66 14.02
C LEU A 102 5.42 -6.13 13.78
N HIS A 103 4.62 -6.87 13.02
CA HIS A 103 4.96 -8.23 12.60
C HIS A 103 6.26 -8.29 11.80
N PHE A 104 6.56 -7.25 11.00
CA PHE A 104 7.75 -7.22 10.14
C PHE A 104 8.94 -6.53 10.78
N GLY A 105 8.74 -5.72 11.79
CA GLY A 105 9.78 -5.03 12.53
C GLY A 105 9.28 -3.77 13.23
N GLU A 106 10.05 -3.33 14.19
CA GLU A 106 9.83 -2.06 14.88
C GLU A 106 10.28 -0.88 14.00
N PRO A 107 9.71 0.31 14.18
CA PRO A 107 10.24 1.52 13.58
C PRO A 107 11.73 1.69 13.89
N MET A 108 12.53 2.00 12.88
CA MET A 108 13.97 2.10 13.01
C MET A 108 14.50 3.43 12.47
N SER A 109 15.74 3.79 12.88
CA SER A 109 16.43 4.96 12.37
C SER A 109 16.80 4.79 10.88
N ALA A 110 17.08 5.90 10.19
CA ALA A 110 17.57 5.85 8.81
C ALA A 110 18.91 5.09 8.71
N GLU A 111 19.75 5.15 9.73
CA GLU A 111 21.04 4.45 9.80
C GLU A 111 20.82 2.94 9.91
N ASP A 112 19.92 2.49 10.79
CA ASP A 112 19.57 1.09 10.95
C ASP A 112 18.92 0.52 9.68
N ALA A 113 18.01 1.26 9.08
CA ALA A 113 17.38 0.88 7.81
C ALA A 113 18.41 0.73 6.69
N LYS A 114 19.39 1.64 6.62
CA LYS A 114 20.50 1.54 5.67
C LYS A 114 21.35 0.30 5.92
N ALA A 115 21.67 0.01 7.19
CA ALA A 115 22.43 -1.18 7.56
C ALA A 115 21.69 -2.47 7.20
N LEU A 116 20.38 -2.51 7.45
CA LEU A 116 19.52 -3.64 7.07
C LEU A 116 19.54 -3.88 5.56
N LEU A 117 19.35 -2.82 4.75
CA LEU A 117 19.36 -2.91 3.29
C LEU A 117 20.74 -3.35 2.73
N GLN A 118 21.82 -2.99 3.42
CA GLN A 118 23.17 -3.42 3.03
C GLN A 118 23.49 -4.86 3.45
N ALA A 119 22.89 -5.33 4.54
CA ALA A 119 23.06 -6.71 5.05
C ALA A 119 22.27 -7.74 4.24
N GLU A 120 21.18 -7.33 3.58
CA GLU A 120 20.50 -8.16 2.59
C GLU A 120 21.37 -8.23 1.36
N ALA A 121 22.27 -9.24 1.33
CA ALA A 121 23.08 -9.54 0.15
C ALA A 121 22.18 -9.67 -1.10
N PRO A 122 22.65 -9.30 -2.30
CA PRO A 122 21.88 -9.41 -3.52
C PRO A 122 21.43 -10.86 -3.67
N ILE A 123 20.12 -11.07 -3.65
CA ILE A 123 19.53 -12.38 -3.98
C ILE A 123 19.91 -12.61 -5.44
N GLU A 124 20.84 -13.54 -5.67
CA GLU A 124 21.14 -14.01 -7.02
C GLU A 124 19.82 -14.33 -7.72
N GLN A 125 19.68 -13.79 -8.91
CA GLN A 125 18.51 -13.96 -9.77
C GLN A 125 18.36 -15.45 -10.12
N SER A 126 17.58 -16.18 -9.33
CA SER A 126 17.07 -17.48 -9.71
C SER A 126 15.55 -17.40 -9.70
N ASP A 127 15.01 -17.27 -10.92
CA ASP A 127 13.63 -17.48 -11.33
C ASP A 127 12.55 -16.44 -10.94
N PRO A 128 11.69 -15.99 -11.88
CA PRO A 128 10.75 -14.90 -11.68
C PRO A 128 9.45 -15.39 -11.04
N ALA A 129 9.50 -15.72 -9.77
CA ALA A 129 8.28 -15.74 -8.97
C ALA A 129 7.91 -14.30 -8.57
N PRO A 130 6.62 -13.91 -8.49
CA PRO A 130 6.23 -12.55 -8.18
C PRO A 130 6.74 -12.16 -6.79
N ARG A 131 7.73 -11.27 -6.76
CA ARG A 131 8.35 -10.79 -5.53
C ARG A 131 7.38 -9.88 -4.80
N LYS A 132 6.80 -10.37 -3.73
CA LYS A 132 6.10 -9.55 -2.76
C LYS A 132 7.13 -8.85 -1.88
N ARG A 133 7.23 -7.53 -2.03
CA ARG A 133 8.10 -6.71 -1.19
C ARG A 133 7.36 -6.38 0.08
N LEU A 134 7.93 -6.79 1.20
CA LEU A 134 7.52 -6.34 2.52
C LEU A 134 8.11 -4.93 2.72
N VAL A 135 7.27 -3.98 3.10
CA VAL A 135 7.69 -2.63 3.48
C VAL A 135 7.63 -2.56 5.00
N GLN A 136 8.76 -2.35 5.61
CA GLN A 136 8.87 -2.11 7.04
C GLN A 136 8.45 -0.70 7.41
#